data_e6822fea6a00cece8a759ce0bd8038af
#
_entry.id   e6822fea6a00cece8a759ce0bd8038af
#
_cell.length_a   1.000
_cell.length_b   1.000
_cell.length_c   1.000
_cell.angle_alpha   90.00
_cell.angle_beta   90.00
_cell.angle_gamma   90.00
#
_symmetry.space_group_name_H-M   'P 1'
#
loop_
_entity.id
_entity.type
_entity.pdbx_description
1 polymer ?
#
loop_
_entity_poly.entity_id
_entity_poly.type
_entity_poly.pdbx_seq_one_letter_code
_entity_poly.pdbx_strand_id
1 'polypeptide(L)'
;MPARVPAGVAAAAKPRHDVDGDGVSDMIVMEYDQTTAVYLSSIKTWSEYEVHKTDPDPAASFKDLLPVGDVGGTTQPELLSLTFDGVLSLHEAGVKSTSAPLWSGRGWQIYNRIIATGDLTGDRRPDMLARDFSGDLWFYTGTGTVSKPFNSRVKLASGWGVYDQIVGANDVDGDGIGDVLTRTLAGELWFHKGAGSATAPLKPGVKVSTGWNAYNVITGSDDGDGDGRSDLLARNHDGVEYWFKSIGGGKFAAPAYFGSGYEHNRFIVGAGTTSLFGKGQNVMTRADNVLVKYYALADGTYLTPGYQVGQETPGARNTYATGLNSHNHASYVQNIGSDLYVRGVKVSTSWNYTMMAGPGDLTGDGKGDLVSRDSSGAMWLHPGDGMLYTKFGTRIKIGTGWNIYNTFVGAGDYSGDGRPDLLARDASGRLFLYKGTGTASAPFAPREQVGSGFNQYDTLFVPGDINGDSKGDLMARLPGGDVYTYTSTGKTGTATFAPRVKFGTGWNIYKNIL
;
A
#
# COMPACT_ATOMS: atom_id res chain seq x y z
N MET A 1 29.69 8.41 -39.26
CA MET A 1 28.31 8.75 -39.64
C MET A 1 27.42 7.81 -38.86
N PRO A 2 26.50 8.30 -38.06
CA PRO A 2 25.57 7.40 -37.40
C PRO A 2 24.69 6.70 -38.44
N ALA A 3 24.43 5.43 -38.26
CA ALA A 3 23.62 4.60 -39.15
C ALA A 3 22.23 5.21 -39.30
N ARG A 4 21.78 5.36 -40.54
CA ARG A 4 20.46 5.90 -40.90
C ARG A 4 19.41 4.87 -40.44
N VAL A 5 18.62 5.21 -39.44
CA VAL A 5 17.45 4.40 -39.01
C VAL A 5 16.54 4.18 -40.23
N PRO A 6 16.08 2.94 -40.50
CA PRO A 6 15.15 2.67 -41.60
C PRO A 6 13.85 3.46 -41.41
N ALA A 7 13.38 4.09 -42.49
CA ALA A 7 12.07 4.76 -42.47
C ALA A 7 10.96 3.73 -42.16
N GLY A 8 10.28 3.86 -41.00
CA GLY A 8 9.18 2.98 -40.60
C GLY A 8 9.32 2.38 -39.20
N VAL A 9 10.42 2.58 -38.48
CA VAL A 9 10.52 2.23 -37.07
C VAL A 9 10.02 3.43 -36.28
N ALA A 10 8.99 3.24 -35.45
CA ALA A 10 8.56 4.23 -34.47
C ALA A 10 9.77 4.60 -33.61
N ALA A 11 9.90 5.88 -33.24
CA ALA A 11 10.95 6.27 -32.30
C ALA A 11 10.69 5.53 -30.99
N ALA A 12 11.73 4.89 -30.43
CA ALA A 12 11.63 4.23 -29.13
C ALA A 12 11.06 5.21 -28.09
N ALA A 13 10.23 4.69 -27.19
CA ALA A 13 9.73 5.49 -26.08
C ALA A 13 10.90 6.00 -25.23
N LYS A 14 10.79 7.24 -24.76
CA LYS A 14 11.81 7.83 -23.89
C LYS A 14 11.85 7.12 -22.55
N PRO A 15 13.04 6.98 -21.93
CA PRO A 15 13.13 6.52 -20.55
C PRO A 15 12.42 7.50 -19.62
N ARG A 16 11.73 6.96 -18.60
CA ARG A 16 10.93 7.78 -17.66
C ARG A 16 11.75 8.38 -16.53
N HIS A 17 12.93 7.87 -16.27
CA HIS A 17 13.77 8.31 -15.15
C HIS A 17 15.27 8.30 -15.48
N ASP A 18 15.63 8.84 -16.61
CA ASP A 18 17.04 9.05 -17.00
C ASP A 18 17.50 10.41 -16.42
N VAL A 19 18.00 10.38 -15.16
CA VAL A 19 18.40 11.62 -14.45
C VAL A 19 19.81 12.06 -14.76
N ASP A 20 20.64 11.20 -15.35
CA ASP A 20 22.02 11.50 -15.70
C ASP A 20 22.25 11.68 -17.23
N GLY A 21 21.22 11.44 -18.04
CA GLY A 21 21.19 11.75 -19.46
C GLY A 21 21.92 10.73 -20.34
N ASP A 22 22.09 9.49 -19.88
CA ASP A 22 22.77 8.43 -20.63
C ASP A 22 21.87 7.66 -21.60
N GLY A 23 20.56 7.91 -21.55
CA GLY A 23 19.54 7.30 -22.41
C GLY A 23 18.89 6.04 -21.80
N VAL A 24 19.25 5.65 -20.59
CA VAL A 24 18.70 4.50 -19.85
C VAL A 24 18.05 4.99 -18.55
N SER A 25 16.94 4.40 -18.18
CA SER A 25 16.30 4.78 -16.92
C SER A 25 17.12 4.36 -15.70
N ASP A 26 17.23 5.29 -14.75
CA ASP A 26 17.83 5.06 -13.45
C ASP A 26 16.79 4.49 -12.47
N MET A 27 17.20 3.63 -11.58
CA MET A 27 16.30 2.98 -10.63
C MET A 27 16.34 3.69 -9.28
N ILE A 28 15.18 4.06 -8.74
CA ILE A 28 15.06 4.51 -7.35
C ILE A 28 14.52 3.37 -6.49
N VAL A 29 15.07 3.22 -5.30
CA VAL A 29 14.51 2.37 -4.25
C VAL A 29 14.21 3.21 -3.01
N MET A 30 13.18 2.84 -2.27
CA MET A 30 12.89 3.41 -0.96
C MET A 30 12.72 2.29 0.05
N GLU A 31 13.45 2.39 1.15
CA GLU A 31 13.36 1.45 2.26
C GLU A 31 12.15 1.73 3.17
N TYR A 32 11.87 0.83 4.10
CA TYR A 32 10.76 0.97 5.05
C TYR A 32 10.97 2.10 6.06
N ASP A 33 12.20 2.50 6.34
CA ASP A 33 12.55 3.67 7.16
C ASP A 33 12.47 4.99 6.38
N GLN A 34 12.16 4.93 5.05
CA GLN A 34 12.04 6.03 4.11
C GLN A 34 13.37 6.60 3.60
N THR A 35 14.48 5.94 3.86
CA THR A 35 15.70 6.24 3.13
C THR A 35 15.51 5.88 1.66
N THR A 36 16.01 6.73 0.79
CA THR A 36 15.93 6.56 -0.67
C THR A 36 17.32 6.51 -1.26
N ALA A 37 17.49 5.66 -2.27
CA ALA A 37 18.72 5.55 -3.04
C ALA A 37 18.40 5.46 -4.54
N VAL A 38 19.31 5.97 -5.36
CA VAL A 38 19.25 5.88 -6.82
C VAL A 38 20.41 5.02 -7.33
N TYR A 39 20.09 4.12 -8.25
CA TYR A 39 21.09 3.40 -9.05
C TYR A 39 21.24 4.11 -10.39
N LEU A 40 22.41 4.70 -10.63
CA LEU A 40 22.71 5.37 -11.88
C LEU A 40 23.23 4.36 -12.89
N SER A 41 22.54 4.26 -14.03
CA SER A 41 22.81 3.28 -15.09
C SER A 41 24.17 3.51 -15.74
N SER A 42 24.60 4.76 -15.90
CA SER A 42 25.87 5.15 -16.53
C SER A 42 27.11 4.69 -15.77
N ILE A 43 27.07 4.75 -14.43
CA ILE A 43 28.21 4.40 -13.56
C ILE A 43 27.99 3.11 -12.78
N LYS A 44 26.81 2.49 -12.89
CA LYS A 44 26.43 1.21 -12.27
C LYS A 44 26.68 1.18 -10.77
N THR A 45 26.28 2.25 -10.07
CA THR A 45 26.45 2.37 -8.62
C THR A 45 25.26 3.01 -7.95
N TRP A 46 25.07 2.66 -6.68
CA TRP A 46 24.08 3.26 -5.80
C TRP A 46 24.60 4.51 -5.14
N SER A 47 23.75 5.52 -5.00
CA SER A 47 24.02 6.72 -4.20
C SER A 47 22.76 7.11 -3.41
N GLU A 48 22.95 7.84 -2.32
CA GLU A 48 21.84 8.43 -1.57
C GLU A 48 21.04 9.35 -2.50
N TYR A 49 19.72 9.33 -2.33
CA TYR A 49 18.80 10.16 -3.08
C TYR A 49 17.80 10.83 -2.13
N GLU A 50 17.56 12.12 -2.29
CA GLU A 50 16.64 12.86 -1.46
C GLU A 50 15.39 13.25 -2.26
N VAL A 51 14.22 12.78 -1.83
CA VAL A 51 12.93 13.25 -2.34
C VAL A 51 12.42 14.38 -1.47
N HIS A 52 12.22 15.56 -2.07
CA HIS A 52 11.77 16.75 -1.35
C HIS A 52 10.41 16.53 -0.68
N LYS A 53 10.36 16.73 0.64
CA LYS A 53 9.11 16.68 1.43
C LYS A 53 8.54 18.09 1.58
N THR A 54 7.28 18.26 1.20
CA THR A 54 6.55 19.52 1.39
C THR A 54 6.06 19.71 2.82
N ASP A 55 5.84 18.62 3.54
CA ASP A 55 5.42 18.63 4.93
C ASP A 55 6.65 18.43 5.82
N PRO A 56 6.96 19.38 6.73
CA PRO A 56 8.09 19.27 7.65
C PRO A 56 7.87 18.22 8.76
N ASP A 57 6.65 17.66 8.89
CA ASP A 57 6.40 16.61 9.88
C ASP A 57 7.24 15.36 9.56
N PRO A 58 8.11 14.90 10.47
CA PRO A 58 8.89 13.68 10.28
C PRO A 58 8.04 12.44 10.02
N ALA A 59 6.76 12.46 10.44
CA ALA A 59 5.79 11.39 10.17
C ALA A 59 5.19 11.46 8.76
N ALA A 60 5.34 12.56 8.06
CA ALA A 60 4.95 12.66 6.65
C ALA A 60 5.79 11.68 5.85
N SER A 61 5.14 10.71 5.25
CA SER A 61 5.79 9.66 4.47
C SER A 61 5.15 9.49 3.12
N PHE A 62 5.97 9.08 2.16
CA PHE A 62 5.48 8.76 0.84
C PHE A 62 4.75 7.41 0.84
N LYS A 63 3.59 7.42 0.22
CA LYS A 63 2.82 6.23 -0.11
C LYS A 63 3.36 5.62 -1.39
N ASP A 64 3.72 6.45 -2.34
CA ASP A 64 4.26 6.05 -3.64
C ASP A 64 5.19 7.11 -4.22
N LEU A 65 6.12 6.65 -5.08
CA LEU A 65 6.98 7.45 -5.92
C LEU A 65 6.85 6.91 -7.35
N LEU A 66 6.59 7.77 -8.33
CA LEU A 66 6.33 7.32 -9.70
C LEU A 66 7.16 8.16 -10.70
N PRO A 67 8.14 7.56 -11.38
CA PRO A 67 8.77 8.17 -12.54
C PRO A 67 7.74 8.37 -13.64
N VAL A 68 7.51 9.60 -14.02
CA VAL A 68 6.47 9.94 -14.99
C VAL A 68 7.04 10.27 -16.36
N GLY A 69 8.33 10.55 -16.44
CA GLY A 69 9.01 11.01 -17.67
C GLY A 69 9.03 12.52 -17.77
N ASP A 70 9.44 13.04 -18.90
CA ASP A 70 9.55 14.47 -19.20
C ASP A 70 8.16 15.06 -19.47
N VAL A 71 7.52 15.59 -18.43
CA VAL A 71 6.21 16.26 -18.50
C VAL A 71 6.32 17.68 -19.05
N GLY A 72 7.44 18.35 -18.73
CA GLY A 72 7.66 19.76 -19.06
C GLY A 72 8.30 20.01 -20.42
N GLY A 73 8.82 18.99 -21.07
CA GLY A 73 9.59 19.12 -22.33
C GLY A 73 10.98 19.74 -22.12
N THR A 74 11.56 19.57 -20.94
CA THR A 74 12.86 20.16 -20.55
C THR A 74 14.05 19.24 -20.77
N THR A 75 13.86 17.98 -21.09
CA THR A 75 14.80 16.85 -21.12
C THR A 75 15.14 16.24 -19.77
N GLN A 76 14.94 16.94 -18.66
CA GLN A 76 14.98 16.34 -17.32
C GLN A 76 13.65 15.62 -17.04
N PRO A 77 13.67 14.39 -16.51
CA PRO A 77 12.46 13.70 -16.15
C PRO A 77 11.86 14.27 -14.88
N GLU A 78 10.56 14.09 -14.70
CA GLU A 78 9.87 14.39 -13.46
C GLU A 78 9.50 13.11 -12.70
N LEU A 79 9.44 13.28 -11.38
CA LEU A 79 9.00 12.29 -10.42
C LEU A 79 7.72 12.76 -9.72
N LEU A 80 6.71 11.92 -9.67
CA LEU A 80 5.54 12.14 -8.82
C LEU A 80 5.78 11.50 -7.45
N SER A 81 5.49 12.24 -6.39
CA SER A 81 5.40 11.73 -5.03
C SER A 81 3.96 11.77 -4.54
N LEU A 82 3.48 10.66 -3.96
CA LEU A 82 2.16 10.58 -3.35
C LEU A 82 2.31 10.35 -1.84
N THR A 83 1.66 11.17 -1.05
CA THR A 83 1.63 11.01 0.41
C THR A 83 0.39 10.21 0.86
N PHE A 84 0.39 9.69 2.10
CA PHE A 84 -0.74 8.92 2.63
C PHE A 84 -2.01 9.77 2.84
N ASP A 85 -1.88 11.07 3.05
CA ASP A 85 -3.01 12.01 3.14
C ASP A 85 -3.53 12.48 1.76
N GLY A 86 -2.98 11.89 0.68
CA GLY A 86 -3.46 12.10 -0.69
C GLY A 86 -3.01 13.39 -1.33
N VAL A 87 -1.83 13.89 -0.98
CA VAL A 87 -1.14 14.94 -1.75
C VAL A 87 -0.29 14.28 -2.82
N LEU A 88 -0.57 14.56 -4.08
CA LEU A 88 0.27 14.20 -5.22
C LEU A 88 1.07 15.42 -5.64
N SER A 89 2.39 15.29 -5.70
CA SER A 89 3.30 16.39 -6.07
C SER A 89 4.19 15.98 -7.23
N LEU A 90 4.42 16.90 -8.17
CA LEU A 90 5.35 16.74 -9.30
C LEU A 90 6.65 17.48 -8.97
N HIS A 91 7.77 16.80 -9.15
CA HIS A 91 9.12 17.32 -8.92
C HIS A 91 9.97 17.09 -10.14
N GLU A 92 10.90 18.00 -10.43
CA GLU A 92 12.01 17.73 -11.36
C GLU A 92 12.97 16.74 -10.68
N ALA A 93 13.33 15.66 -11.35
CA ALA A 93 14.22 14.65 -10.83
C ALA A 93 15.67 14.96 -11.25
N GLY A 94 16.56 15.10 -10.28
CA GLY A 94 17.99 15.25 -10.52
C GLY A 94 18.78 14.02 -10.07
N VAL A 95 20.08 14.03 -10.25
CA VAL A 95 20.97 12.88 -9.96
C VAL A 95 21.05 12.52 -8.46
N LYS A 96 20.85 13.47 -7.56
CA LYS A 96 20.98 13.28 -6.11
C LYS A 96 19.71 13.58 -5.34
N SER A 97 18.81 14.35 -5.92
CA SER A 97 17.60 14.78 -5.25
C SER A 97 16.57 15.30 -6.24
N THR A 98 15.34 15.39 -5.79
CA THR A 98 14.30 16.12 -6.51
C THR A 98 14.31 17.62 -6.17
N SER A 99 13.74 18.42 -7.06
CA SER A 99 13.41 19.82 -6.77
C SER A 99 12.30 19.93 -5.72
N ALA A 100 12.06 21.14 -5.19
CA ALA A 100 10.78 21.47 -4.58
C ALA A 100 9.65 21.21 -5.59
N PRO A 101 8.41 20.98 -5.11
CA PRO A 101 7.30 20.67 -6.01
C PRO A 101 7.07 21.76 -7.06
N LEU A 102 7.02 21.38 -8.31
CA LEU A 102 6.59 22.22 -9.43
C LEU A 102 5.07 22.35 -9.47
N TRP A 103 4.38 21.33 -8.97
CA TRP A 103 2.95 21.29 -8.82
C TRP A 103 2.55 20.35 -7.67
N SER A 104 1.41 20.62 -7.04
CA SER A 104 0.80 19.75 -6.05
C SER A 104 -0.72 19.80 -6.13
N GLY A 105 -1.34 18.64 -5.94
CA GLY A 105 -2.79 18.48 -5.89
C GLY A 105 -3.23 17.60 -4.71
N ARG A 106 -4.38 17.91 -4.11
CA ARG A 106 -4.97 17.12 -3.01
C ARG A 106 -6.14 16.27 -3.51
N GLY A 107 -6.54 15.29 -2.69
CA GLY A 107 -7.70 14.45 -2.99
C GLY A 107 -7.35 13.12 -3.67
N TRP A 108 -6.08 12.77 -3.77
CA TRP A 108 -5.62 11.54 -4.43
C TRP A 108 -5.75 10.28 -3.57
N GLN A 109 -6.12 10.41 -2.30
CA GLN A 109 -6.41 9.29 -1.41
C GLN A 109 -7.59 8.42 -1.85
N ILE A 110 -8.40 8.90 -2.82
CA ILE A 110 -9.51 8.15 -3.42
C ILE A 110 -9.04 6.99 -4.31
N TYR A 111 -7.75 6.94 -4.64
CA TYR A 111 -7.18 5.89 -5.48
C TYR A 111 -6.35 4.90 -4.67
N ASN A 112 -6.52 3.62 -4.98
CA ASN A 112 -5.66 2.57 -4.44
C ASN A 112 -4.44 2.30 -5.32
N ARG A 113 -4.42 2.75 -6.58
CA ARG A 113 -3.27 2.69 -7.50
C ARG A 113 -3.20 3.97 -8.33
N ILE A 114 -1.98 4.46 -8.52
CA ILE A 114 -1.64 5.49 -9.51
C ILE A 114 -0.50 4.91 -10.35
N ILE A 115 -0.58 5.01 -11.66
CA ILE A 115 0.29 4.32 -12.60
C ILE A 115 0.80 5.33 -13.64
N ALA A 116 2.10 5.54 -13.69
CA ALA A 116 2.76 6.27 -14.77
C ALA A 116 2.95 5.33 -15.97
N THR A 117 2.32 5.63 -17.08
CA THR A 117 2.21 4.69 -18.21
C THR A 117 3.15 4.98 -19.38
N GLY A 118 3.80 6.14 -19.37
CA GLY A 118 4.34 6.71 -20.60
C GLY A 118 3.22 7.29 -21.46
N ASP A 119 3.47 7.49 -22.74
CA ASP A 119 2.51 8.08 -23.69
C ASP A 119 1.54 7.03 -24.24
N LEU A 120 0.31 6.98 -23.70
CA LEU A 120 -0.76 6.12 -24.19
C LEU A 120 -1.54 6.72 -25.36
N THR A 121 -1.45 8.04 -25.54
CA THR A 121 -2.21 8.79 -26.55
C THR A 121 -1.48 8.95 -27.86
N GLY A 122 -0.17 8.78 -27.90
CA GLY A 122 0.68 8.98 -29.07
C GLY A 122 1.00 10.46 -29.33
N ASP A 123 0.75 11.34 -28.34
CA ASP A 123 1.02 12.77 -28.45
C ASP A 123 2.39 13.18 -27.88
N ARG A 124 3.20 12.21 -27.44
CA ARG A 124 4.54 12.32 -26.85
C ARG A 124 4.55 13.00 -25.48
N ARG A 125 3.43 12.97 -24.78
CA ARG A 125 3.32 13.44 -23.39
C ARG A 125 3.03 12.26 -22.47
N PRO A 126 3.68 12.21 -21.31
CA PRO A 126 3.37 11.15 -20.36
C PRO A 126 1.92 11.21 -19.87
N ASP A 127 1.25 10.09 -19.89
CA ASP A 127 -0.11 9.91 -19.40
C ASP A 127 -0.11 9.13 -18.09
N MET A 128 -1.25 9.10 -17.41
CA MET A 128 -1.38 8.43 -16.12
C MET A 128 -2.71 7.70 -16.01
N LEU A 129 -2.68 6.52 -15.43
CA LEU A 129 -3.85 5.78 -14.99
C LEU A 129 -3.99 5.83 -13.48
N ALA A 130 -5.21 5.73 -12.98
CA ALA A 130 -5.47 5.58 -11.55
C ALA A 130 -6.65 4.62 -11.35
N ARG A 131 -6.53 3.71 -10.37
CA ARG A 131 -7.62 2.81 -9.98
C ARG A 131 -8.17 3.23 -8.63
N ASP A 132 -9.48 3.40 -8.53
CA ASP A 132 -10.14 3.65 -7.27
C ASP A 132 -10.48 2.36 -6.50
N PHE A 133 -11.01 2.52 -5.29
CA PHE A 133 -11.34 1.39 -4.40
C PHE A 133 -12.49 0.53 -4.88
N SER A 134 -13.34 1.02 -5.79
CA SER A 134 -14.39 0.22 -6.42
C SER A 134 -13.89 -0.62 -7.60
N GLY A 135 -12.61 -0.46 -7.97
CA GLY A 135 -12.00 -1.13 -9.10
C GLY A 135 -12.28 -0.45 -10.44
N ASP A 136 -12.71 0.81 -10.40
CA ASP A 136 -12.84 1.62 -11.61
C ASP A 136 -11.49 2.20 -12.01
N LEU A 137 -11.17 2.12 -13.30
CA LEU A 137 -9.96 2.67 -13.88
C LEU A 137 -10.23 4.04 -14.48
N TRP A 138 -9.41 5.00 -14.09
CA TRP A 138 -9.47 6.39 -14.51
C TRP A 138 -8.25 6.76 -15.32
N PHE A 139 -8.42 7.59 -16.34
CA PHE A 139 -7.37 8.03 -17.25
C PHE A 139 -7.18 9.54 -17.16
N TYR A 140 -5.93 9.95 -17.13
CA TYR A 140 -5.48 11.33 -17.11
C TYR A 140 -4.49 11.55 -18.25
N THR A 141 -4.84 12.37 -19.23
CA THR A 141 -3.93 12.73 -20.32
C THR A 141 -2.96 13.81 -19.88
N GLY A 142 -1.69 13.69 -20.29
CA GLY A 142 -0.68 14.70 -20.07
C GLY A 142 -0.94 16.01 -20.79
N THR A 143 -0.57 17.13 -20.17
CA THR A 143 -0.75 18.46 -20.79
C THR A 143 0.53 19.00 -21.44
N GLY A 144 1.70 18.44 -21.12
CA GLY A 144 2.99 19.00 -21.49
C GLY A 144 3.36 20.25 -20.69
N THR A 145 2.79 20.46 -19.50
CA THR A 145 3.02 21.65 -18.67
C THR A 145 3.14 21.27 -17.20
N VAL A 146 4.28 21.52 -16.58
CA VAL A 146 4.55 21.16 -15.17
C VAL A 146 3.60 21.81 -14.17
N SER A 147 3.11 23.02 -14.42
CA SER A 147 2.16 23.73 -13.54
C SER A 147 0.74 23.16 -13.58
N LYS A 148 0.43 22.32 -14.56
CA LYS A 148 -0.82 21.58 -14.69
C LYS A 148 -0.54 20.27 -15.40
N PRO A 149 0.08 19.29 -14.78
CA PRO A 149 0.64 18.11 -15.47
C PRO A 149 -0.40 17.27 -16.20
N PHE A 150 -1.62 17.20 -15.69
CA PHE A 150 -2.67 16.34 -16.23
C PHE A 150 -3.99 17.09 -16.46
N ASN A 151 -4.74 16.64 -17.44
CA ASN A 151 -6.12 17.05 -17.68
C ASN A 151 -7.07 16.38 -16.67
N SER A 152 -8.36 16.79 -16.68
CA SER A 152 -9.39 16.16 -15.86
C SER A 152 -9.55 14.68 -16.23
N ARG A 153 -9.75 13.85 -15.21
CA ARG A 153 -9.89 12.40 -15.38
C ARG A 153 -11.11 12.00 -16.21
N VAL A 154 -10.97 10.92 -16.94
CA VAL A 154 -12.05 10.24 -17.64
C VAL A 154 -12.11 8.80 -17.14
N LYS A 155 -13.33 8.28 -16.88
CA LYS A 155 -13.49 6.87 -16.53
C LYS A 155 -13.24 6.02 -17.77
N LEU A 156 -12.25 5.11 -17.67
CA LEU A 156 -11.85 4.27 -18.79
C LEU A 156 -12.54 2.90 -18.75
N ALA A 157 -12.61 2.27 -17.56
CA ALA A 157 -13.14 0.92 -17.41
C ALA A 157 -13.62 0.67 -15.98
N SER A 158 -14.33 -0.44 -15.78
CA SER A 158 -14.71 -0.98 -14.48
C SER A 158 -14.19 -2.42 -14.34
N GLY A 159 -14.18 -2.94 -13.09
CA GLY A 159 -13.81 -4.33 -12.83
C GLY A 159 -12.30 -4.61 -12.77
N TRP A 160 -11.47 -3.58 -12.71
CA TRP A 160 -10.01 -3.72 -12.58
C TRP A 160 -9.54 -4.12 -11.16
N GLY A 161 -10.47 -4.29 -10.23
CA GLY A 161 -10.19 -4.86 -8.91
C GLY A 161 -9.74 -6.33 -8.93
N VAL A 162 -9.88 -7.02 -10.07
CA VAL A 162 -9.38 -8.41 -10.26
C VAL A 162 -7.85 -8.48 -10.37
N TYR A 163 -7.19 -7.35 -10.63
CA TYR A 163 -5.74 -7.28 -10.76
C TYR A 163 -5.13 -6.79 -9.45
N ASP A 164 -4.20 -7.56 -8.89
CA ASP A 164 -3.44 -7.19 -7.70
C ASP A 164 -2.26 -6.25 -8.05
N GLN A 165 -1.70 -6.36 -9.27
CA GLN A 165 -0.71 -5.43 -9.79
C GLN A 165 -1.15 -4.84 -11.14
N ILE A 166 -0.88 -3.54 -11.31
CA ILE A 166 -1.05 -2.80 -12.56
C ILE A 166 0.26 -2.05 -12.78
N VAL A 167 0.93 -2.36 -13.87
CA VAL A 167 2.28 -1.87 -14.17
C VAL A 167 2.23 -0.99 -15.42
N GLY A 168 2.65 0.25 -15.31
CA GLY A 168 2.96 1.08 -16.45
C GLY A 168 4.29 0.60 -17.03
N ALA A 169 4.21 -0.15 -18.10
CA ALA A 169 5.38 -0.84 -18.64
C ALA A 169 6.15 -0.01 -19.68
N ASN A 170 5.65 1.19 -20.03
CA ASN A 170 6.12 1.95 -21.18
C ASN A 170 5.95 1.10 -22.45
N ASP A 171 6.72 1.33 -23.50
CA ASP A 171 6.58 0.67 -24.80
C ASP A 171 7.22 -0.74 -24.81
N VAL A 172 6.44 -1.77 -24.48
CA VAL A 172 6.92 -3.17 -24.40
C VAL A 172 6.98 -3.84 -25.77
N ASP A 173 6.21 -3.36 -26.75
CA ASP A 173 6.18 -4.00 -28.06
C ASP A 173 6.91 -3.24 -29.16
N GLY A 174 7.49 -2.06 -28.85
CA GLY A 174 8.37 -1.30 -29.74
C GLY A 174 7.64 -0.46 -30.78
N ASP A 175 6.38 -0.09 -30.51
CA ASP A 175 5.58 0.73 -31.45
C ASP A 175 5.57 2.25 -31.11
N GLY A 176 6.26 2.64 -30.05
CA GLY A 176 6.40 4.02 -29.59
C GLY A 176 5.24 4.49 -28.71
N ILE A 177 4.30 3.62 -28.35
CA ILE A 177 3.15 3.91 -27.50
C ILE A 177 3.32 3.17 -26.18
N GLY A 178 3.01 3.81 -25.06
CA GLY A 178 3.08 3.17 -23.75
C GLY A 178 2.08 2.04 -23.60
N ASP A 179 2.47 0.99 -22.90
CA ASP A 179 1.70 -0.22 -22.64
C ASP A 179 1.45 -0.43 -21.14
N VAL A 180 0.47 -1.28 -20.82
CA VAL A 180 0.14 -1.64 -19.45
C VAL A 180 0.14 -3.15 -19.28
N LEU A 181 0.78 -3.62 -18.22
CA LEU A 181 0.69 -5.00 -17.78
C LEU A 181 -0.14 -5.10 -16.51
N THR A 182 -0.89 -6.16 -16.37
CA THR A 182 -1.64 -6.44 -15.15
C THR A 182 -1.41 -7.87 -14.70
N ARG A 183 -1.42 -8.08 -13.38
CA ARG A 183 -1.34 -9.42 -12.80
C ARG A 183 -2.59 -9.70 -11.97
N THR A 184 -3.11 -10.92 -12.05
CA THR A 184 -4.13 -11.43 -11.13
C THR A 184 -3.47 -12.12 -9.92
N LEU A 185 -4.20 -12.26 -8.81
CA LEU A 185 -3.75 -13.04 -7.64
C LEU A 185 -3.36 -14.49 -7.99
N ALA A 186 -3.96 -15.06 -9.04
CA ALA A 186 -3.58 -16.39 -9.55
C ALA A 186 -2.24 -16.40 -10.29
N GLY A 187 -1.58 -15.25 -10.44
CA GLY A 187 -0.30 -15.13 -11.15
C GLY A 187 -0.41 -15.12 -12.66
N GLU A 188 -1.58 -14.81 -13.21
CA GLU A 188 -1.75 -14.59 -14.64
C GLU A 188 -1.29 -13.19 -15.01
N LEU A 189 -0.37 -13.06 -15.97
CA LEU A 189 0.06 -11.80 -16.55
C LEU A 189 -0.75 -11.50 -17.81
N TRP A 190 -1.30 -10.28 -17.86
CA TRP A 190 -2.10 -9.79 -18.97
C TRP A 190 -1.44 -8.55 -19.58
N PHE A 191 -1.44 -8.47 -20.90
CA PHE A 191 -0.92 -7.36 -21.68
C PHE A 191 -2.05 -6.53 -22.25
N HIS A 192 -2.06 -5.23 -21.94
CA HIS A 192 -2.97 -4.24 -22.46
C HIS A 192 -2.18 -3.27 -23.33
N LYS A 193 -2.18 -3.52 -24.62
CA LYS A 193 -1.46 -2.68 -25.59
C LYS A 193 -2.01 -1.27 -25.64
N GLY A 194 -1.12 -0.29 -25.65
CA GLY A 194 -1.46 1.10 -25.95
C GLY A 194 -2.07 1.27 -27.33
N ALA A 195 -3.02 2.18 -27.45
CA ALA A 195 -3.75 2.37 -28.69
C ALA A 195 -3.40 3.66 -29.43
N GLY A 196 -2.57 4.52 -28.85
CA GLY A 196 -2.26 5.84 -29.41
C GLY A 196 -3.50 6.74 -29.54
N SER A 197 -4.44 6.66 -28.58
CA SER A 197 -5.73 7.34 -28.69
C SER A 197 -6.23 7.83 -27.32
N ALA A 198 -6.51 9.11 -27.20
CA ALA A 198 -7.04 9.69 -25.97
C ALA A 198 -8.46 9.21 -25.60
N THR A 199 -9.24 8.71 -26.55
CA THR A 199 -10.62 8.24 -26.31
C THR A 199 -10.70 6.75 -25.97
N ALA A 200 -9.72 5.96 -26.42
CA ALA A 200 -9.61 4.53 -26.14
C ALA A 200 -8.13 4.15 -26.01
N PRO A 201 -7.46 4.56 -24.91
CA PRO A 201 -6.00 4.48 -24.80
C PRO A 201 -5.45 3.06 -24.70
N LEU A 202 -6.27 2.09 -24.32
CA LEU A 202 -5.86 0.70 -24.16
C LEU A 202 -6.69 -0.24 -25.05
N LYS A 203 -6.05 -1.22 -25.64
CA LYS A 203 -6.70 -2.37 -26.26
C LYS A 203 -7.17 -3.36 -25.19
N PRO A 204 -8.14 -4.24 -25.51
CA PRO A 204 -8.52 -5.33 -24.61
C PRO A 204 -7.31 -6.16 -24.19
N GLY A 205 -7.26 -6.51 -22.90
CA GLY A 205 -6.16 -7.29 -22.33
C GLY A 205 -6.06 -8.70 -22.94
N VAL A 206 -4.84 -9.14 -23.16
CA VAL A 206 -4.51 -10.50 -23.64
C VAL A 206 -3.66 -11.18 -22.58
N LYS A 207 -4.06 -12.37 -22.14
CA LYS A 207 -3.24 -13.16 -21.21
C LYS A 207 -1.98 -13.66 -21.95
N VAL A 208 -0.82 -13.32 -21.42
CA VAL A 208 0.48 -13.59 -22.06
C VAL A 208 1.29 -14.67 -21.34
N SER A 209 1.12 -14.81 -20.03
CA SER A 209 1.81 -15.85 -19.26
C SER A 209 1.16 -16.13 -17.90
N THR A 210 1.72 -17.07 -17.14
CA THR A 210 1.29 -17.46 -15.78
C THR A 210 2.50 -17.66 -14.89
N GLY A 211 2.28 -17.83 -13.57
CA GLY A 211 3.35 -18.08 -12.60
C GLY A 211 3.98 -16.81 -12.03
N TRP A 212 3.42 -15.63 -12.33
CA TRP A 212 3.94 -14.33 -11.85
C TRP A 212 3.65 -14.06 -10.37
N ASN A 213 2.91 -14.92 -9.70
CA ASN A 213 2.78 -14.92 -8.24
C ASN A 213 4.07 -15.35 -7.51
N ALA A 214 5.10 -15.82 -8.24
CA ALA A 214 6.45 -15.98 -7.70
C ALA A 214 7.12 -14.64 -7.35
N TYR A 215 6.60 -13.52 -7.85
CA TYR A 215 7.16 -12.18 -7.66
C TYR A 215 6.21 -11.31 -6.85
N ASN A 216 6.71 -10.65 -5.82
CA ASN A 216 5.92 -9.72 -5.00
C ASN A 216 5.88 -8.30 -5.56
N VAL A 217 6.85 -7.92 -6.39
CA VAL A 217 6.90 -6.64 -7.10
C VAL A 217 7.22 -6.88 -8.57
N ILE A 218 6.50 -6.19 -9.45
CA ILE A 218 6.78 -6.12 -10.89
C ILE A 218 6.80 -4.64 -11.26
N THR A 219 7.86 -4.18 -11.93
CA THR A 219 8.02 -2.78 -12.34
C THR A 219 8.50 -2.70 -13.78
N GLY A 220 8.06 -1.67 -14.51
CA GLY A 220 8.63 -1.33 -15.81
C GLY A 220 10.00 -0.66 -15.62
N SER A 221 11.03 -1.17 -16.29
CA SER A 221 12.40 -0.66 -16.22
C SER A 221 12.83 0.14 -17.47
N ASP A 222 11.88 0.43 -18.34
CA ASP A 222 12.12 1.01 -19.67
C ASP A 222 13.08 0.15 -20.52
N ASP A 223 13.65 0.68 -21.59
CA ASP A 223 14.57 -0.06 -22.48
C ASP A 223 15.97 -0.12 -21.85
N GLY A 224 16.24 -1.20 -21.13
CA GLY A 224 17.51 -1.39 -20.42
C GLY A 224 18.64 -1.97 -21.28
N ASP A 225 18.35 -2.55 -22.45
CA ASP A 225 19.36 -3.15 -23.32
C ASP A 225 19.50 -2.45 -24.70
N GLY A 226 18.72 -1.40 -24.95
CA GLY A 226 18.80 -0.58 -26.14
C GLY A 226 18.17 -1.22 -27.38
N ASP A 227 17.27 -2.19 -27.22
CA ASP A 227 16.62 -2.87 -28.34
C ASP A 227 15.35 -2.16 -28.84
N GLY A 228 14.95 -1.06 -28.20
CA GLY A 228 13.79 -0.25 -28.53
C GLY A 228 12.51 -0.70 -27.87
N ARG A 229 12.55 -1.66 -26.94
CA ARG A 229 11.41 -2.15 -26.17
C ARG A 229 11.67 -2.02 -24.69
N SER A 230 10.65 -1.64 -23.94
CA SER A 230 10.73 -1.53 -22.48
C SER A 230 10.70 -2.91 -21.84
N ASP A 231 11.53 -3.08 -20.83
CA ASP A 231 11.74 -4.29 -20.06
C ASP A 231 11.02 -4.27 -18.72
N LEU A 232 11.11 -5.35 -17.95
CA LEU A 232 10.61 -5.43 -16.59
C LEU A 232 11.71 -5.82 -15.60
N LEU A 233 11.59 -5.30 -14.41
CA LEU A 233 12.19 -5.85 -13.21
C LEU A 233 11.12 -6.53 -12.37
N ALA A 234 11.43 -7.67 -11.76
CA ALA A 234 10.53 -8.32 -10.83
C ALA A 234 11.31 -8.91 -9.65
N ARG A 235 10.83 -8.60 -8.44
CA ARG A 235 11.42 -9.08 -7.20
C ARG A 235 10.63 -10.26 -6.67
N ASN A 236 11.31 -11.35 -6.31
CA ASN A 236 10.69 -12.49 -5.65
C ASN A 236 10.52 -12.25 -4.12
N HIS A 237 9.92 -13.21 -3.42
CA HIS A 237 9.65 -13.12 -1.98
C HIS A 237 10.93 -13.15 -1.11
N ASP A 238 12.06 -13.64 -1.65
CA ASP A 238 13.36 -13.68 -0.96
C ASP A 238 14.19 -12.41 -1.20
N GLY A 239 13.60 -11.37 -1.81
CA GLY A 239 14.29 -10.12 -2.11
C GLY A 239 15.29 -10.21 -3.28
N VAL A 240 15.19 -11.27 -4.09
CA VAL A 240 16.01 -11.38 -5.31
C VAL A 240 15.26 -10.74 -6.47
N GLU A 241 15.94 -9.89 -7.20
CA GLU A 241 15.41 -9.17 -8.35
C GLU A 241 15.90 -9.79 -9.65
N TYR A 242 14.99 -9.89 -10.61
CA TYR A 242 15.22 -10.45 -11.93
C TYR A 242 14.83 -9.46 -13.02
N TRP A 243 15.64 -9.40 -14.03
CA TRP A 243 15.38 -8.63 -15.24
C TRP A 243 14.75 -9.51 -16.32
N PHE A 244 13.69 -9.03 -16.94
CA PHE A 244 12.91 -9.69 -17.98
C PHE A 244 12.96 -8.83 -19.24
N LYS A 245 13.77 -9.24 -20.22
CA LYS A 245 13.83 -8.59 -21.52
C LYS A 245 12.55 -8.78 -22.30
N SER A 246 12.01 -7.72 -22.84
CA SER A 246 10.88 -7.82 -23.76
C SER A 246 11.26 -8.49 -25.07
N ILE A 247 10.39 -9.37 -25.53
CA ILE A 247 10.46 -9.97 -26.86
C ILE A 247 9.27 -9.56 -27.74
N GLY A 248 8.56 -8.50 -27.31
CA GLY A 248 7.41 -7.94 -27.98
C GLY A 248 6.09 -8.62 -27.65
N GLY A 249 4.97 -7.91 -27.89
CA GLY A 249 3.62 -8.41 -27.67
C GLY A 249 3.31 -8.77 -26.22
N GLY A 250 3.90 -8.05 -25.25
CA GLY A 250 3.75 -8.30 -23.82
C GLY A 250 4.41 -9.58 -23.32
N LYS A 251 5.30 -10.19 -24.10
CA LYS A 251 6.04 -11.41 -23.75
C LYS A 251 7.47 -11.06 -23.38
N PHE A 252 8.06 -11.88 -22.52
CA PHE A 252 9.38 -11.68 -21.98
C PHE A 252 10.25 -12.92 -22.13
N ALA A 253 11.56 -12.72 -22.30
CA ALA A 253 12.54 -13.78 -22.25
C ALA A 253 12.63 -14.41 -20.85
N ALA A 254 13.39 -15.50 -20.72
CA ALA A 254 13.67 -16.08 -19.41
C ALA A 254 14.33 -15.04 -18.49
N PRO A 255 13.98 -15.06 -17.17
CA PRO A 255 14.52 -14.09 -16.22
C PRO A 255 16.04 -14.19 -16.10
N ALA A 256 16.71 -13.04 -16.13
CA ALA A 256 18.11 -12.92 -15.79
C ALA A 256 18.25 -12.36 -14.37
N TYR A 257 19.16 -12.92 -13.57
CA TYR A 257 19.46 -12.39 -12.24
C TYR A 257 19.93 -10.93 -12.34
N PHE A 258 19.30 -10.03 -11.60
CA PHE A 258 19.68 -8.62 -11.52
C PHE A 258 20.43 -8.29 -10.22
N GLY A 259 19.90 -8.71 -9.07
CA GLY A 259 20.49 -8.44 -7.78
C GLY A 259 19.75 -9.14 -6.63
N SER A 260 20.25 -8.97 -5.41
CA SER A 260 19.63 -9.49 -4.19
C SER A 260 19.83 -8.51 -3.04
N GLY A 261 19.12 -8.70 -1.92
CA GLY A 261 19.14 -7.79 -0.78
C GLY A 261 18.03 -6.74 -0.84
N TYR A 262 17.05 -6.91 -1.74
CA TYR A 262 15.95 -5.96 -1.91
C TYR A 262 14.74 -6.28 -1.01
N GLU A 263 14.84 -7.23 -0.08
CA GLU A 263 13.77 -7.59 0.86
C GLU A 263 13.41 -6.44 1.80
N HIS A 264 14.33 -5.51 2.05
CA HIS A 264 14.12 -4.32 2.87
C HIS A 264 13.54 -3.13 2.09
N ASN A 265 13.48 -3.22 0.77
CA ASN A 265 12.97 -2.14 -0.05
C ASN A 265 11.44 -2.16 -0.08
N ARG A 266 10.83 -1.08 0.38
CA ARG A 266 9.40 -0.85 0.31
C ARG A 266 8.97 -0.63 -1.13
N PHE A 267 9.67 0.25 -1.83
CA PHE A 267 9.46 0.56 -3.23
C PHE A 267 10.68 0.20 -4.05
N ILE A 268 10.39 -0.33 -5.22
CA ILE A 268 11.24 -0.20 -6.39
C ILE A 268 10.47 0.73 -7.30
N VAL A 269 10.97 1.92 -7.48
CA VAL A 269 10.25 3.02 -8.11
C VAL A 269 10.04 2.72 -9.58
N GLY A 270 8.84 2.97 -10.05
CA GLY A 270 8.38 2.61 -11.40
C GLY A 270 7.28 1.56 -11.39
N ALA A 271 7.09 0.85 -10.26
CA ALA A 271 6.13 -0.24 -10.18
C ALA A 271 4.66 0.20 -10.23
N GLY A 272 4.33 1.41 -9.79
CA GLY A 272 2.93 1.82 -9.59
C GLY A 272 2.17 0.88 -8.65
N THR A 273 2.89 0.17 -7.80
CA THR A 273 2.41 -1.04 -7.14
C THR A 273 2.55 -1.05 -5.64
N THR A 274 2.83 0.09 -5.03
CA THR A 274 2.66 0.08 -3.61
C THR A 274 1.23 -0.26 -3.30
N SER A 275 1.03 -1.47 -2.79
CA SER A 275 -0.24 -1.78 -2.22
C SER A 275 -0.49 -0.70 -1.18
N LEU A 276 -1.64 -0.14 -1.26
CA LEU A 276 -2.26 0.48 -0.13
C LEU A 276 -2.50 -0.60 0.88
N PHE A 277 -1.48 -0.91 1.64
CA PHE A 277 -1.77 -1.45 2.91
C PHE A 277 -2.58 -0.39 3.60
N GLY A 278 -3.85 -0.71 3.85
CA GLY A 278 -4.77 0.17 4.46
C GLY A 278 -4.16 0.83 5.69
N LYS A 279 -4.73 1.85 6.15
CA LYS A 279 -4.35 2.55 7.35
C LYS A 279 -4.03 1.52 8.44
N GLY A 280 -2.77 1.20 8.70
CA GLY A 280 -2.41 0.30 9.77
C GLY A 280 -1.74 -1.03 9.46
N GLN A 281 -0.87 -1.07 8.52
CA GLN A 281 -0.28 -2.30 7.96
C GLN A 281 0.97 -2.82 8.60
N ASN A 282 1.10 -2.59 9.85
CA ASN A 282 2.22 -3.14 10.57
C ASN A 282 1.70 -4.22 11.51
N VAL A 283 2.24 -5.41 11.39
CA VAL A 283 2.11 -6.40 12.44
C VAL A 283 3.24 -6.17 13.43
N MET A 284 2.92 -5.88 14.66
CA MET A 284 3.91 -5.79 15.71
C MET A 284 3.82 -7.02 16.60
N THR A 285 4.95 -7.61 16.89
CA THR A 285 5.05 -8.80 17.70
C THR A 285 5.91 -8.55 18.92
N ARG A 286 5.74 -9.36 19.97
CA ARG A 286 6.55 -9.34 21.16
C ARG A 286 7.16 -10.70 21.42
N ALA A 287 8.49 -10.77 21.40
CA ALA A 287 9.26 -11.90 21.89
C ALA A 287 10.20 -11.40 22.98
N ASP A 288 10.13 -11.95 24.19
CA ASP A 288 11.03 -11.62 25.32
C ASP A 288 11.22 -10.11 25.60
N ASN A 289 10.13 -9.34 25.56
CA ASN A 289 10.09 -7.88 25.68
C ASN A 289 10.69 -7.12 24.49
N VAL A 290 11.08 -7.80 23.44
CA VAL A 290 11.52 -7.17 22.19
C VAL A 290 10.31 -6.92 21.31
N LEU A 291 10.17 -5.70 20.82
CA LEU A 291 9.16 -5.34 19.82
C LEU A 291 9.74 -5.53 18.43
N VAL A 292 9.10 -6.39 17.64
CA VAL A 292 9.46 -6.67 16.26
C VAL A 292 8.32 -6.21 15.36
N LYS A 293 8.64 -5.42 14.37
CA LYS A 293 7.69 -4.87 13.40
C LYS A 293 7.84 -5.55 12.06
N TYR A 294 6.73 -5.96 11.47
CA TYR A 294 6.64 -6.51 10.14
C TYR A 294 5.81 -5.59 9.25
N TYR A 295 6.24 -5.44 8.01
CA TYR A 295 5.45 -4.78 6.98
C TYR A 295 4.89 -5.84 6.03
N ALA A 296 3.63 -5.72 5.67
CA ALA A 296 3.06 -6.57 4.66
C ALA A 296 3.59 -6.19 3.27
N LEU A 297 3.73 -7.16 2.39
CA LEU A 297 4.06 -6.92 0.98
C LEU A 297 2.79 -6.82 0.14
N ALA A 298 2.96 -6.22 -1.03
CA ALA A 298 1.87 -5.74 -1.88
C ALA A 298 0.85 -6.79 -2.35
N ASP A 299 1.19 -8.06 -2.31
CA ASP A 299 0.35 -9.14 -2.81
C ASP A 299 -0.40 -9.93 -1.72
N GLY A 300 -0.28 -9.48 -0.49
CA GLY A 300 -0.96 -10.11 0.64
C GLY A 300 -0.48 -11.51 1.01
N THR A 301 0.60 -11.98 0.42
CA THR A 301 1.07 -13.36 0.62
C THR A 301 2.27 -13.46 1.54
N TYR A 302 2.89 -12.32 1.90
CA TYR A 302 4.13 -12.31 2.66
C TYR A 302 4.25 -11.09 3.58
N LEU A 303 4.99 -11.25 4.69
CA LEU A 303 5.47 -10.14 5.52
C LEU A 303 6.97 -9.97 5.31
N THR A 304 7.47 -8.74 5.41
CA THR A 304 8.91 -8.48 5.39
C THR A 304 9.60 -9.19 6.53
N PRO A 305 10.92 -9.43 6.46
CA PRO A 305 11.70 -9.75 7.64
C PRO A 305 11.46 -8.76 8.76
N GLY A 306 11.36 -9.27 10.00
CA GLY A 306 11.01 -8.45 11.15
C GLY A 306 12.13 -7.50 11.55
N TYR A 307 11.77 -6.26 11.85
CA TYR A 307 12.68 -5.27 12.43
C TYR A 307 12.50 -5.17 13.92
N GLN A 308 13.57 -5.22 14.66
CA GLN A 308 13.55 -4.86 16.07
C GLN A 308 13.40 -3.34 16.20
N VAL A 309 12.27 -2.89 16.77
CA VAL A 309 11.96 -1.46 16.92
C VAL A 309 12.08 -0.94 18.35
N GLY A 310 12.34 -1.81 19.31
CA GLY A 310 12.55 -1.41 20.71
C GLY A 310 12.25 -2.52 21.71
N GLN A 311 12.11 -2.13 22.95
CA GLN A 311 11.73 -3.01 24.06
C GLN A 311 10.38 -2.56 24.62
N GLU A 312 9.58 -3.53 25.01
CA GLU A 312 8.29 -3.26 25.63
C GLU A 312 8.40 -3.21 27.14
N THR A 313 7.63 -2.33 27.76
CA THR A 313 7.48 -2.29 29.21
C THR A 313 6.71 -3.54 29.69
N PRO A 314 7.24 -4.32 30.63
CA PRO A 314 6.55 -5.48 31.16
C PRO A 314 5.17 -5.11 31.73
N GLY A 315 4.15 -5.90 31.40
CA GLY A 315 2.79 -5.68 31.87
C GLY A 315 1.98 -4.64 31.08
N ALA A 316 2.56 -4.03 30.05
CA ALA A 316 1.82 -3.15 29.15
C ALA A 316 0.74 -3.93 28.39
N ARG A 317 -0.43 -3.30 28.23
CA ARG A 317 -1.46 -3.72 27.27
C ARG A 317 -1.30 -2.88 26.03
N ASN A 318 -1.23 -3.53 24.90
CA ASN A 318 -0.88 -2.88 23.65
C ASN A 318 -1.98 -3.05 22.62
N THR A 319 -2.11 -2.07 21.74
CA THR A 319 -2.92 -2.17 20.54
C THR A 319 -2.33 -1.29 19.45
N TYR A 320 -2.63 -1.61 18.20
CA TYR A 320 -2.46 -0.70 17.09
C TYR A 320 -3.75 0.07 16.85
N ALA A 321 -3.63 1.36 16.62
CA ALA A 321 -4.75 2.22 16.29
C ALA A 321 -4.48 2.95 14.97
N THR A 322 -5.43 2.87 14.05
CA THR A 322 -5.32 3.45 12.72
C THR A 322 -5.80 4.89 12.70
N GLY A 323 -5.16 5.70 11.86
CA GLY A 323 -5.60 7.07 11.58
C GLY A 323 -5.54 8.03 12.76
N LEU A 324 -4.84 7.71 13.87
CA LEU A 324 -4.73 8.59 15.03
C LEU A 324 -4.01 9.91 14.72
N ASN A 325 -3.23 9.98 13.67
CA ASN A 325 -2.58 11.21 13.23
C ASN A 325 -3.06 11.63 11.83
N SER A 326 -2.79 12.88 11.47
CA SER A 326 -3.18 13.49 10.19
C SER A 326 -2.64 12.77 8.95
N HIS A 327 -1.61 11.94 9.11
CA HIS A 327 -0.96 11.18 8.03
C HIS A 327 -1.49 9.75 7.90
N ASN A 328 -2.56 9.40 8.60
CA ASN A 328 -3.20 8.09 8.53
C ASN A 328 -2.30 6.89 8.90
N HIS A 329 -1.20 7.12 9.61
CA HIS A 329 -0.36 6.03 10.08
C HIS A 329 -0.99 5.29 11.27
N ALA A 330 -0.76 3.99 11.33
CA ALA A 330 -1.02 3.24 12.54
C ALA A 330 -0.11 3.74 13.66
N SER A 331 -0.70 3.94 14.81
CA SER A 331 0.00 4.33 16.00
C SER A 331 0.01 3.20 17.02
N TYR A 332 1.18 2.95 17.60
CA TYR A 332 1.33 2.03 18.71
C TYR A 332 0.82 2.68 19.98
N VAL A 333 -0.15 2.05 20.62
CA VAL A 333 -0.81 2.53 21.83
C VAL A 333 -0.57 1.56 22.96
N GLN A 334 -0.06 2.05 24.08
CA GLN A 334 0.28 1.27 25.25
C GLN A 334 -0.47 1.77 26.49
N ASN A 335 -1.08 0.87 27.23
CA ASN A 335 -1.58 1.13 28.56
C ASN A 335 -0.64 0.47 29.60
N ILE A 336 0.01 1.29 30.40
CA ILE A 336 0.95 0.86 31.45
C ILE A 336 0.40 1.33 32.79
N GLY A 337 -0.09 0.41 33.61
CA GLY A 337 -0.86 0.75 34.81
C GLY A 337 -2.09 1.57 34.46
N SER A 338 -2.19 2.79 34.98
CA SER A 338 -3.25 3.75 34.66
C SER A 338 -2.84 4.79 33.60
N ASP A 339 -1.65 4.67 33.04
CA ASP A 339 -1.15 5.62 32.04
C ASP A 339 -1.36 5.09 30.63
N LEU A 340 -1.78 5.97 29.72
CA LEU A 340 -1.87 5.68 28.28
C LEU A 340 -0.75 6.43 27.54
N TYR A 341 -0.07 5.71 26.67
CA TYR A 341 0.98 6.22 25.80
C TYR A 341 0.60 6.02 24.34
N VAL A 342 0.84 7.01 23.51
CA VAL A 342 0.78 6.93 22.05
C VAL A 342 2.17 7.19 21.51
N ARG A 343 2.73 6.25 20.75
CA ARG A 343 4.10 6.33 20.19
C ARG A 343 5.17 6.66 21.27
N GLY A 344 5.00 6.09 22.47
CA GLY A 344 5.92 6.31 23.59
C GLY A 344 5.70 7.59 24.39
N VAL A 345 4.81 8.50 23.96
CA VAL A 345 4.47 9.73 24.70
C VAL A 345 3.24 9.52 25.55
N LYS A 346 3.32 9.89 26.83
CA LYS A 346 2.18 9.81 27.76
C LYS A 346 1.11 10.84 27.38
N VAL A 347 -0.10 10.33 27.09
CA VAL A 347 -1.24 11.15 26.68
C VAL A 347 -2.39 11.16 27.69
N SER A 348 -2.44 10.21 28.64
CA SER A 348 -3.44 10.15 29.71
C SER A 348 -2.87 9.46 30.96
N THR A 349 -3.37 9.84 32.15
CA THR A 349 -2.97 9.30 33.47
C THR A 349 -4.09 8.57 34.21
N SER A 350 -5.25 8.39 33.60
CA SER A 350 -6.43 7.78 34.27
C SER A 350 -7.08 6.73 33.38
N TRP A 351 -6.26 5.94 32.68
CA TRP A 351 -6.69 4.94 31.71
C TRP A 351 -6.97 3.58 32.37
N ASN A 352 -8.11 3.46 33.05
CA ASN A 352 -8.48 2.27 33.82
C ASN A 352 -9.44 1.37 33.03
N TYR A 353 -9.00 0.85 31.88
CA TYR A 353 -9.79 -0.02 31.02
C TYR A 353 -9.19 -1.41 30.95
N THR A 354 -10.03 -2.42 30.79
CA THR A 354 -9.63 -3.83 30.74
C THR A 354 -9.29 -4.30 29.33
N MET A 355 -9.76 -3.56 28.32
CA MET A 355 -9.55 -3.88 26.90
C MET A 355 -9.61 -2.60 26.08
N MET A 356 -8.88 -2.55 24.97
CA MET A 356 -8.90 -1.45 24.02
C MET A 356 -8.66 -1.95 22.59
N ALA A 357 -9.16 -1.20 21.62
CA ALA A 357 -8.90 -1.39 20.20
C ALA A 357 -8.95 -0.04 19.46
N GLY A 358 -8.23 0.07 18.36
CA GLY A 358 -8.17 1.28 17.53
C GLY A 358 -8.70 1.03 16.12
N PRO A 359 -10.03 0.99 15.92
CA PRO A 359 -10.62 0.64 14.64
C PRO A 359 -10.34 1.63 13.51
N GLY A 360 -10.16 2.91 13.85
CA GLY A 360 -10.07 4.02 12.92
C GLY A 360 -11.09 5.10 13.22
N ASP A 361 -11.49 5.89 12.24
CA ASP A 361 -12.47 6.98 12.37
C ASP A 361 -13.90 6.45 12.53
N LEU A 362 -14.34 6.32 13.76
CA LEU A 362 -15.72 5.93 14.12
C LEU A 362 -16.66 7.12 14.23
N THR A 363 -16.11 8.34 14.35
CA THR A 363 -16.88 9.58 14.51
C THR A 363 -17.26 10.21 13.17
N GLY A 364 -16.56 9.88 12.10
CA GLY A 364 -16.74 10.45 10.76
C GLY A 364 -16.08 11.81 10.58
N ASP A 365 -15.13 12.20 11.47
CA ASP A 365 -14.45 13.50 11.41
C ASP A 365 -13.09 13.42 10.68
N GLY A 366 -12.74 12.27 10.13
CA GLY A 366 -11.49 12.02 9.40
C GLY A 366 -10.31 11.68 10.30
N LYS A 367 -10.50 11.54 11.62
CA LYS A 367 -9.46 11.22 12.59
C LYS A 367 -9.74 9.86 13.24
N GLY A 368 -8.69 9.11 13.50
CA GLY A 368 -8.84 7.81 14.15
C GLY A 368 -9.19 7.93 15.64
N ASP A 369 -10.01 7.01 16.08
CA ASP A 369 -10.54 6.91 17.42
C ASP A 369 -10.05 5.66 18.14
N LEU A 370 -10.20 5.64 19.47
CA LEU A 370 -9.94 4.47 20.29
C LEU A 370 -11.21 4.05 20.99
N VAL A 371 -11.47 2.75 21.03
CA VAL A 371 -12.53 2.17 21.88
C VAL A 371 -11.92 1.43 23.05
N SER A 372 -12.59 1.47 24.20
CA SER A 372 -12.14 0.77 25.40
C SER A 372 -13.30 0.22 26.21
N ARG A 373 -13.05 -0.86 26.96
CA ARG A 373 -14.01 -1.45 27.88
C ARG A 373 -13.51 -1.33 29.31
N ASP A 374 -14.35 -0.83 30.20
CA ASP A 374 -14.05 -0.80 31.63
C ASP A 374 -14.39 -2.12 32.33
N SER A 375 -14.08 -2.22 33.62
CA SER A 375 -14.32 -3.43 34.44
C SER A 375 -15.80 -3.76 34.64
N SER A 376 -16.71 -2.81 34.47
CA SER A 376 -18.16 -3.01 34.53
C SER A 376 -18.75 -3.57 33.23
N GLY A 377 -17.97 -3.66 32.17
CA GLY A 377 -18.42 -4.05 30.82
C GLY A 377 -19.06 -2.92 30.05
N ALA A 378 -18.85 -1.66 30.47
CA ALA A 378 -19.22 -0.52 29.65
C ALA A 378 -18.14 -0.25 28.58
N MET A 379 -18.60 -0.01 27.35
CA MET A 379 -17.77 0.38 26.20
C MET A 379 -17.78 1.89 26.03
N TRP A 380 -16.60 2.44 25.76
CA TRP A 380 -16.36 3.87 25.62
C TRP A 380 -15.64 4.16 24.31
N LEU A 381 -16.08 5.20 23.60
CA LEU A 381 -15.40 5.79 22.45
C LEU A 381 -14.57 6.98 22.93
N HIS A 382 -13.34 7.07 22.47
CA HIS A 382 -12.41 8.16 22.73
C HIS A 382 -12.05 8.82 21.40
N PRO A 383 -12.70 9.94 21.04
CA PRO A 383 -12.39 10.65 19.80
C PRO A 383 -10.94 11.16 19.80
N GLY A 384 -10.21 10.89 18.72
CA GLY A 384 -8.85 11.37 18.52
C GLY A 384 -8.81 12.80 18.00
N ASP A 385 -7.72 13.54 18.27
CA ASP A 385 -7.53 14.92 17.79
C ASP A 385 -6.77 15.00 16.44
N GLY A 386 -6.30 13.87 15.92
CA GLY A 386 -5.56 13.79 14.67
C GLY A 386 -4.10 14.26 14.75
N MET A 387 -3.60 14.57 15.94
CA MET A 387 -2.22 15.01 16.13
C MET A 387 -1.24 13.83 16.20
N LEU A 388 0.03 14.06 15.94
CA LEU A 388 1.09 13.03 15.96
C LEU A 388 1.12 12.24 17.28
N TYR A 389 0.92 12.92 18.39
CA TYR A 389 0.78 12.36 19.73
C TYR A 389 -0.65 12.59 20.20
N THR A 390 -1.58 11.90 19.56
CA THR A 390 -3.02 12.07 19.73
C THR A 390 -3.43 12.22 21.19
N LYS A 391 -4.12 13.30 21.48
CA LYS A 391 -4.91 13.43 22.71
C LYS A 391 -6.34 13.04 22.39
N PHE A 392 -6.97 12.39 23.35
CA PHE A 392 -8.36 11.98 23.18
C PHE A 392 -9.29 13.02 23.78
N GLY A 393 -10.36 13.31 23.05
CA GLY A 393 -11.43 14.18 23.51
C GLY A 393 -12.26 13.56 24.63
N THR A 394 -13.36 14.22 25.00
CA THR A 394 -14.31 13.70 26.00
C THR A 394 -14.85 12.35 25.55
N ARG A 395 -14.67 11.31 26.38
CA ARG A 395 -15.14 9.97 26.08
C ARG A 395 -16.66 9.90 25.97
N ILE A 396 -17.16 9.09 25.07
CA ILE A 396 -18.57 8.88 24.79
C ILE A 396 -18.92 7.45 25.17
N LYS A 397 -19.98 7.23 25.97
CA LYS A 397 -20.42 5.88 26.33
C LYS A 397 -21.18 5.27 25.16
N ILE A 398 -20.68 4.14 24.63
CA ILE A 398 -21.31 3.40 23.55
C ILE A 398 -22.43 2.49 24.08
N GLY A 399 -22.20 1.82 25.24
CA GLY A 399 -23.16 0.87 25.80
C GLY A 399 -22.59 0.06 26.95
N THR A 400 -23.34 -0.96 27.36
CA THR A 400 -22.97 -1.90 28.44
C THR A 400 -23.10 -3.34 27.95
N GLY A 401 -22.63 -4.31 28.77
CA GLY A 401 -22.73 -5.73 28.44
C GLY A 401 -21.61 -6.25 27.53
N TRP A 402 -20.56 -5.48 27.31
CA TRP A 402 -19.41 -5.87 26.46
C TRP A 402 -18.46 -6.87 27.14
N ASN A 403 -18.72 -7.22 28.41
CA ASN A 403 -17.97 -8.24 29.16
C ASN A 403 -18.18 -9.67 28.64
N ILE A 404 -19.14 -9.89 27.73
CA ILE A 404 -19.32 -11.18 27.04
C ILE A 404 -18.18 -11.48 26.07
N TYR A 405 -17.41 -10.47 25.65
CA TYR A 405 -16.31 -10.64 24.73
C TYR A 405 -14.97 -10.76 25.45
N ASN A 406 -14.13 -11.66 24.96
CA ASN A 406 -12.77 -11.86 25.44
C ASN A 406 -11.69 -11.28 24.52
N THR A 407 -12.06 -10.83 23.30
CA THR A 407 -11.13 -10.23 22.34
C THR A 407 -11.86 -9.16 21.53
N PHE A 408 -11.20 -8.01 21.34
CA PHE A 408 -11.53 -7.02 20.33
C PHE A 408 -10.43 -6.97 19.30
N VAL A 409 -10.80 -6.87 18.03
CA VAL A 409 -9.89 -6.70 16.90
C VAL A 409 -10.40 -5.52 16.11
N GLY A 410 -9.61 -4.45 16.08
CA GLY A 410 -9.89 -3.23 15.32
C GLY A 410 -9.01 -3.14 14.10
N ALA A 411 -9.07 -2.00 13.42
CA ALA A 411 -8.20 -1.63 12.30
C ALA A 411 -8.56 -2.21 10.93
N GLY A 412 -9.81 -2.10 10.50
CA GLY A 412 -10.14 -2.42 9.11
C GLY A 412 -11.59 -2.17 8.77
N ASP A 413 -11.85 -1.96 7.50
CA ASP A 413 -13.17 -2.01 6.90
C ASP A 413 -13.42 -3.44 6.41
N TYR A 414 -14.00 -4.28 7.28
CA TYR A 414 -14.29 -5.68 6.93
C TYR A 414 -15.56 -5.81 6.08
N SER A 415 -16.43 -4.82 6.15
CA SER A 415 -17.69 -4.81 5.42
C SER A 415 -17.57 -4.28 3.99
N GLY A 416 -16.48 -3.55 3.68
CA GLY A 416 -16.25 -2.95 2.38
C GLY A 416 -17.10 -1.70 2.13
N ASP A 417 -17.60 -1.03 3.19
CA ASP A 417 -18.45 0.16 3.07
C ASP A 417 -17.68 1.48 3.19
N GLY A 418 -16.36 1.42 3.32
CA GLY A 418 -15.45 2.57 3.45
C GLY A 418 -15.30 3.08 4.87
N ARG A 419 -15.86 2.40 5.86
CA ARG A 419 -15.79 2.78 7.28
C ARG A 419 -15.07 1.72 8.11
N PRO A 420 -14.36 2.12 9.16
CA PRO A 420 -13.71 1.16 10.03
C PRO A 420 -14.72 0.40 10.89
N ASP A 421 -14.50 -0.89 11.02
CA ASP A 421 -15.32 -1.83 11.75
C ASP A 421 -14.62 -2.37 13.00
N LEU A 422 -15.35 -3.04 13.87
CA LEU A 422 -14.81 -3.75 15.03
C LEU A 422 -15.22 -5.22 14.99
N LEU A 423 -14.26 -6.12 15.12
CA LEU A 423 -14.52 -7.53 15.41
C LEU A 423 -14.47 -7.80 16.90
N ALA A 424 -15.38 -8.64 17.39
CA ALA A 424 -15.43 -9.04 18.78
C ALA A 424 -15.68 -10.56 18.89
N ARG A 425 -14.81 -11.27 19.64
CA ARG A 425 -14.95 -12.70 19.90
C ARG A 425 -15.49 -12.94 21.30
N ASP A 426 -16.50 -13.79 21.43
CA ASP A 426 -17.00 -14.24 22.72
C ASP A 426 -16.27 -15.50 23.24
N ALA A 427 -16.55 -15.88 24.47
CA ALA A 427 -15.93 -17.03 25.12
C ALA A 427 -16.28 -18.38 24.46
N SER A 428 -17.37 -18.47 23.71
CA SER A 428 -17.74 -19.67 22.96
C SER A 428 -17.04 -19.75 21.57
N GLY A 429 -16.24 -18.75 21.22
CA GLY A 429 -15.53 -18.68 19.94
C GLY A 429 -16.37 -18.17 18.77
N ARG A 430 -17.52 -17.55 19.06
CA ARG A 430 -18.28 -16.84 18.02
C ARG A 430 -17.61 -15.50 17.76
N LEU A 431 -17.44 -15.17 16.49
CA LEU A 431 -16.90 -13.90 16.03
C LEU A 431 -18.03 -13.03 15.50
N PHE A 432 -18.09 -11.80 15.98
CA PHE A 432 -19.10 -10.82 15.61
C PHE A 432 -18.45 -9.59 14.97
N LEU A 433 -19.08 -9.07 13.93
CA LEU A 433 -18.76 -7.83 13.26
C LEU A 433 -19.71 -6.72 13.77
N TYR A 434 -19.13 -5.61 14.15
CA TYR A 434 -19.80 -4.34 14.43
C TYR A 434 -19.39 -3.34 13.36
N LYS A 435 -20.27 -3.06 12.40
CA LYS A 435 -20.00 -2.12 11.32
C LYS A 435 -19.98 -0.68 11.83
N GLY A 436 -18.97 0.06 11.46
CA GLY A 436 -18.89 1.48 11.75
C GLY A 436 -19.97 2.29 11.05
N THR A 437 -20.53 3.27 11.75
CA THR A 437 -21.57 4.14 11.19
C THR A 437 -21.04 5.52 10.78
N GLY A 438 -19.84 5.89 11.24
CA GLY A 438 -19.31 7.24 11.11
C GLY A 438 -20.04 8.28 11.96
N THR A 439 -20.73 7.84 13.04
CA THR A 439 -21.54 8.74 13.89
C THR A 439 -21.18 8.52 15.36
N ALA A 440 -20.61 9.52 16.02
CA ALA A 440 -20.10 9.44 17.38
C ALA A 440 -21.13 8.97 18.42
N SER A 441 -22.41 9.36 18.29
CA SER A 441 -23.48 8.97 19.23
C SER A 441 -23.95 7.52 19.08
N ALA A 442 -23.69 6.89 17.93
CA ALA A 442 -24.05 5.50 17.66
C ALA A 442 -22.97 4.88 16.73
N PRO A 443 -21.71 4.72 17.20
CA PRO A 443 -20.57 4.43 16.32
C PRO A 443 -20.65 3.07 15.64
N PHE A 444 -21.49 2.16 16.11
CA PHE A 444 -21.66 0.84 15.55
C PHE A 444 -23.12 0.51 15.21
N ALA A 445 -23.32 -0.12 14.08
CA ALA A 445 -24.57 -0.80 13.75
C ALA A 445 -24.79 -2.06 14.62
N PRO A 446 -25.99 -2.65 14.65
CA PRO A 446 -26.23 -3.93 15.30
C PRO A 446 -25.23 -5.00 14.81
N ARG A 447 -24.74 -5.80 15.77
CA ARG A 447 -23.73 -6.84 15.48
C ARG A 447 -24.27 -7.92 14.55
N GLU A 448 -23.40 -8.44 13.72
CA GLU A 448 -23.63 -9.62 12.90
C GLU A 448 -22.66 -10.73 13.29
N GLN A 449 -23.12 -11.98 13.39
CA GLN A 449 -22.19 -13.10 13.57
C GLN A 449 -21.54 -13.45 12.24
N VAL A 450 -20.21 -13.38 12.18
CA VAL A 450 -19.43 -13.63 10.96
C VAL A 450 -18.67 -14.96 10.99
N GLY A 451 -18.63 -15.64 12.14
CA GLY A 451 -18.01 -16.94 12.25
C GLY A 451 -18.18 -17.60 13.61
N SER A 452 -17.69 -18.84 13.70
CA SER A 452 -17.65 -19.64 14.93
C SER A 452 -16.38 -20.49 14.98
N GLY A 453 -16.07 -21.05 16.15
CA GLY A 453 -14.88 -21.88 16.34
C GLY A 453 -13.58 -21.09 16.48
N PHE A 454 -13.64 -19.76 16.62
CA PHE A 454 -12.43 -18.91 16.75
C PHE A 454 -11.76 -19.06 18.13
N ASN A 455 -12.32 -19.81 19.08
CA ASN A 455 -11.66 -20.18 20.33
C ASN A 455 -10.48 -21.15 20.16
N GLN A 456 -10.32 -21.77 18.97
CA GLN A 456 -9.14 -22.53 18.63
C GLN A 456 -7.88 -21.66 18.52
N TYR A 457 -8.04 -20.35 18.26
CA TYR A 457 -6.94 -19.40 18.11
C TYR A 457 -6.63 -18.72 19.45
N ASP A 458 -5.35 -18.68 19.81
CA ASP A 458 -4.89 -17.93 20.99
C ASP A 458 -4.78 -16.43 20.68
N THR A 459 -4.54 -16.04 19.43
CA THR A 459 -4.42 -14.65 19.02
C THR A 459 -5.19 -14.38 17.74
N LEU A 460 -5.95 -13.28 17.75
CA LEU A 460 -6.54 -12.66 16.56
C LEU A 460 -5.93 -11.27 16.40
N PHE A 461 -5.48 -10.92 15.21
CA PHE A 461 -4.83 -9.64 14.94
C PHE A 461 -5.10 -9.17 13.52
N VAL A 462 -4.81 -7.91 13.23
CA VAL A 462 -5.16 -7.27 11.95
C VAL A 462 -3.92 -6.76 11.26
N PRO A 463 -3.57 -7.31 10.11
CA PRO A 463 -2.51 -6.77 9.29
C PRO A 463 -2.96 -5.53 8.48
N GLY A 464 -4.23 -5.17 8.50
CA GLY A 464 -4.85 -4.22 7.59
C GLY A 464 -5.40 -4.91 6.34
N ASP A 465 -5.37 -4.22 5.23
CA ASP A 465 -5.69 -4.75 3.89
C ASP A 465 -4.45 -5.47 3.33
N ILE A 466 -4.32 -6.76 3.57
CA ILE A 466 -3.12 -7.51 3.20
C ILE A 466 -3.06 -7.84 1.70
N ASN A 467 -4.18 -7.86 1.02
CA ASN A 467 -4.26 -8.22 -0.40
C ASN A 467 -4.47 -7.02 -1.34
N GLY A 468 -4.60 -5.82 -0.80
CA GLY A 468 -4.75 -4.58 -1.56
C GLY A 468 -6.14 -4.38 -2.17
N ASP A 469 -7.19 -5.05 -1.63
CA ASP A 469 -8.56 -4.94 -2.12
C ASP A 469 -9.39 -3.88 -1.37
N SER A 470 -8.75 -3.15 -0.47
CA SER A 470 -9.29 -2.06 0.35
C SER A 470 -10.16 -2.49 1.52
N LYS A 471 -10.26 -3.78 1.78
CA LYS A 471 -10.95 -4.31 2.95
C LYS A 471 -9.95 -4.72 4.02
N GLY A 472 -10.34 -4.59 5.27
CA GLY A 472 -9.53 -5.10 6.37
C GLY A 472 -9.55 -6.63 6.37
N ASP A 473 -8.37 -7.24 6.55
CA ASP A 473 -8.23 -8.68 6.65
C ASP A 473 -7.96 -9.10 8.09
N LEU A 474 -8.27 -10.35 8.42
CA LEU A 474 -8.04 -10.91 9.74
C LEU A 474 -6.96 -11.98 9.68
N MET A 475 -6.03 -11.93 10.61
CA MET A 475 -5.09 -13.02 10.85
C MET A 475 -5.37 -13.69 12.19
N ALA A 476 -5.13 -15.00 12.25
CA ALA A 476 -5.42 -15.81 13.42
C ALA A 476 -4.31 -16.83 13.65
N ARG A 477 -3.77 -16.88 14.89
CA ARG A 477 -2.71 -17.82 15.27
C ARG A 477 -3.28 -18.96 16.11
N LEU A 478 -2.90 -20.19 15.76
CA LEU A 478 -3.07 -21.34 16.62
C LEU A 478 -1.99 -21.38 17.71
N PRO A 479 -2.26 -22.01 18.89
CA PRO A 479 -1.26 -22.14 19.96
C PRO A 479 0.07 -22.79 19.51
N GLY A 480 0.02 -23.64 18.48
CA GLY A 480 1.21 -24.26 17.89
C GLY A 480 2.07 -23.34 17.01
N GLY A 481 1.65 -22.10 16.79
CA GLY A 481 2.36 -21.09 16.01
C GLY A 481 2.00 -21.07 14.53
N ASP A 482 1.04 -21.84 14.07
CA ASP A 482 0.49 -21.72 12.73
C ASP A 482 -0.40 -20.47 12.65
N VAL A 483 -0.17 -19.64 11.63
CA VAL A 483 -0.95 -18.43 11.35
C VAL A 483 -1.75 -18.62 10.06
N TYR A 484 -2.99 -18.17 10.11
CA TYR A 484 -3.93 -18.21 8.99
C TYR A 484 -4.44 -16.81 8.68
N THR A 485 -4.63 -16.53 7.39
CA THR A 485 -5.28 -15.31 6.89
C THR A 485 -6.73 -15.61 6.52
N TYR A 486 -7.60 -14.69 6.83
CA TYR A 486 -9.00 -14.63 6.43
C TYR A 486 -9.20 -13.33 5.67
N THR A 487 -9.32 -13.40 4.35
CA THR A 487 -9.56 -12.22 3.52
C THR A 487 -11.02 -11.82 3.53
N SER A 488 -11.28 -10.53 3.68
CA SER A 488 -12.63 -9.99 3.67
C SER A 488 -13.22 -9.98 2.25
N THR A 489 -14.49 -10.35 2.14
CA THR A 489 -15.18 -10.44 0.83
C THR A 489 -16.06 -9.24 0.54
N GLY A 490 -16.28 -8.34 1.51
CA GLY A 490 -17.27 -7.28 1.44
C GLY A 490 -18.72 -7.75 1.56
N LYS A 491 -18.95 -9.04 1.89
CA LYS A 491 -20.27 -9.62 2.13
C LYS A 491 -20.58 -9.62 3.62
N THR A 492 -21.81 -9.96 3.99
CA THR A 492 -22.30 -9.95 5.36
C THR A 492 -22.44 -11.36 5.95
N GLY A 493 -22.60 -11.45 7.27
CA GLY A 493 -22.78 -12.69 8.00
C GLY A 493 -21.60 -13.65 7.84
N THR A 494 -21.86 -14.94 7.71
CA THR A 494 -20.81 -15.97 7.61
C THR A 494 -20.02 -15.92 6.29
N ALA A 495 -20.42 -15.09 5.34
CA ALA A 495 -19.72 -14.86 4.09
C ALA A 495 -18.76 -13.65 4.16
N THR A 496 -18.64 -12.97 5.30
CA THR A 496 -17.73 -11.83 5.50
C THR A 496 -16.29 -12.18 5.17
N PHE A 497 -15.85 -13.38 5.53
CA PHE A 497 -14.49 -13.85 5.26
C PHE A 497 -14.50 -15.01 4.25
N ALA A 498 -13.54 -15.01 3.35
CA ALA A 498 -13.20 -16.17 2.54
C ALA A 498 -12.65 -17.33 3.42
N PRO A 499 -12.63 -18.58 2.92
CA PRO A 499 -11.98 -19.67 3.62
C PRO A 499 -10.53 -19.33 3.98
N ARG A 500 -10.13 -19.69 5.18
CA ARG A 500 -8.78 -19.40 5.69
C ARG A 500 -7.70 -20.02 4.81
N VAL A 501 -6.62 -19.27 4.63
CA VAL A 501 -5.39 -19.74 3.97
C VAL A 501 -4.26 -19.76 4.99
N LYS A 502 -3.44 -20.82 5.00
CA LYS A 502 -2.28 -20.88 5.87
C LYS A 502 -1.25 -19.87 5.40
N PHE A 503 -0.90 -18.95 6.29
CA PHE A 503 0.07 -17.89 6.03
C PHE A 503 1.50 -18.29 6.43
N GLY A 504 1.67 -18.93 7.58
CA GLY A 504 3.01 -19.29 8.08
C GLY A 504 2.99 -20.17 9.31
N THR A 505 4.18 -20.49 9.81
CA THR A 505 4.41 -21.35 10.99
C THR A 505 5.45 -20.72 11.92
N GLY A 506 5.56 -21.26 13.14
CA GLY A 506 6.62 -20.85 14.06
C GLY A 506 6.36 -19.54 14.82
N TRP A 507 5.15 -18.98 14.73
CA TRP A 507 4.79 -17.71 15.38
C TRP A 507 4.52 -17.82 16.89
N ASN A 508 4.65 -19.00 17.45
CA ASN A 508 4.56 -19.25 18.90
C ASN A 508 5.75 -18.67 19.71
N ILE A 509 6.82 -18.23 19.03
CA ILE A 509 7.91 -17.45 19.64
C ILE A 509 7.44 -16.07 20.11
N TYR A 510 6.36 -15.54 19.53
CA TYR A 510 5.82 -14.24 19.91
C TYR A 510 4.77 -14.38 21.02
N LYS A 511 4.96 -13.66 22.13
CA LYS A 511 4.01 -13.66 23.26
C LYS A 511 2.73 -12.92 22.91
N ASN A 512 2.83 -11.81 22.18
CA ASN A 512 1.71 -11.02 21.71
C ASN A 512 1.93 -10.64 20.24
N ILE A 513 0.83 -10.53 19.52
CA ILE A 513 0.78 -9.99 18.16
C ILE A 513 -0.33 -8.95 18.15
N LEU A 514 -0.04 -7.79 17.57
CA LEU A 514 -0.90 -6.61 17.58
C LEU A 514 -1.28 -6.21 16.16
#